data_9dcb34cba69dd5dc4554d74f2ff28618
#
_entry.id   9dcb34cba69dd5dc4554d74f2ff28618
#
_cell.length_a   1.000
_cell.length_b   1.000
_cell.length_c   1.000
_cell.angle_alpha   90.00
_cell.angle_beta   90.00
_cell.angle_gamma   90.00
#
_symmetry.space_group_name_H-M   'P 1'
#
loop_
_entity.id
_entity.type
_entity.pdbx_description
1 polymer ?
#
loop_
_entity_poly.entity_id
_entity_poly.type
_entity_poly.pdbx_seq_one_letter_code
_entity_poly.pdbx_strand_id
1 'polypeptide(L)'
;FINDLYDISALNLDCDVSQFLKTINSFIPYLKDGMKNQNYSFNALFYGPSGTGKSEFVKYIATITSLPLIIKRYSDLESPLVGEAEKNIKNSFEEAQRKPSILFIDEADSFFTKRETALRSWEISRTNEFLTQMENHNGILICCTNLLPNLDKAVMRRFSWKIEFKPLTSEAKILLYTKY
;
A
#
# COMPACT_ATOMS: atom_id res chain seq x y z
N PHE A 1 2.09 9.75 -18.21
CA PHE A 1 1.79 8.81 -19.29
C PHE A 1 0.86 7.77 -18.70
N ILE A 2 -0.44 7.82 -19.04
CA ILE A 2 -1.37 6.70 -18.81
C ILE A 2 -0.81 5.60 -19.70
N ASN A 3 -0.44 4.47 -19.08
CA ASN A 3 -0.11 3.31 -19.88
C ASN A 3 -1.46 2.83 -20.46
N ASP A 4 -1.75 3.14 -21.72
CA ASP A 4 -2.99 2.76 -22.42
C ASP A 4 -3.23 1.24 -22.42
N LEU A 5 -2.24 0.51 -21.90
CA LEU A 5 -2.22 -0.94 -21.76
C LEU A 5 -2.80 -1.44 -20.43
N TYR A 6 -2.99 -0.57 -19.42
CA TYR A 6 -3.54 -1.04 -18.14
C TYR A 6 -5.06 -1.08 -18.16
N ASP A 7 -5.59 -2.28 -18.15
CA ASP A 7 -7.03 -2.53 -18.20
C ASP A 7 -7.52 -3.08 -16.85
N ILE A 8 -8.27 -2.25 -16.13
CA ILE A 8 -8.86 -2.62 -14.84
C ILE A 8 -9.80 -3.83 -14.98
N SER A 9 -10.45 -3.99 -16.15
CA SER A 9 -11.38 -5.10 -16.37
C SER A 9 -10.68 -6.47 -16.35
N ALA A 10 -9.36 -6.50 -16.56
CA ALA A 10 -8.56 -7.71 -16.47
C ALA A 10 -8.25 -8.13 -15.00
N LEU A 11 -8.45 -7.25 -14.03
CA LEU A 11 -8.19 -7.56 -12.62
C LEU A 11 -9.26 -8.49 -12.05
N ASN A 12 -8.82 -9.50 -11.32
CA ASN A 12 -9.69 -10.39 -10.56
C ASN A 12 -9.62 -10.04 -9.07
N LEU A 13 -10.49 -9.12 -8.64
CA LEU A 13 -10.51 -8.57 -7.28
C LEU A 13 -11.75 -9.04 -6.52
N ASP A 14 -11.65 -9.11 -5.20
CA ASP A 14 -12.76 -9.44 -4.29
C ASP A 14 -13.56 -8.22 -3.84
N CYS A 15 -13.39 -7.07 -4.48
CA CYS A 15 -14.07 -5.84 -4.11
C CYS A 15 -14.70 -5.12 -5.32
N ASP A 16 -15.64 -4.22 -5.03
CA ASP A 16 -16.11 -3.25 -6.01
C ASP A 16 -15.07 -2.15 -6.22
N VAL A 17 -14.34 -2.26 -7.34
CA VAL A 17 -13.31 -1.31 -7.74
C VAL A 17 -13.87 0.10 -7.87
N SER A 18 -15.10 0.25 -8.40
CA SER A 18 -15.73 1.55 -8.58
C SER A 18 -16.00 2.23 -7.24
N GLN A 19 -16.45 1.47 -6.24
CA GLN A 19 -16.65 1.98 -4.89
C GLN A 19 -15.32 2.38 -4.23
N PHE A 20 -14.29 1.54 -4.38
CA PHE A 20 -12.94 1.84 -3.87
C PHE A 20 -12.40 3.14 -4.47
N LEU A 21 -12.46 3.29 -5.80
CA LEU A 21 -11.98 4.49 -6.48
C LEU A 21 -12.80 5.74 -6.14
N LYS A 22 -14.10 5.63 -5.97
CA LYS A 22 -14.95 6.74 -5.48
C LYS A 22 -14.53 7.17 -4.07
N THR A 23 -14.27 6.22 -3.19
CA THR A 23 -13.85 6.53 -1.82
C THR A 23 -12.51 7.23 -1.78
N ILE A 24 -11.51 6.75 -2.54
CA ILE A 24 -10.20 7.42 -2.59
C ILE A 24 -10.30 8.82 -3.18
N ASN A 25 -11.11 9.01 -4.24
CA ASN A 25 -11.33 10.32 -4.84
C ASN A 25 -12.04 11.30 -3.88
N SER A 26 -12.98 10.83 -3.08
CA SER A 26 -13.65 11.66 -2.06
C SER A 26 -12.71 12.08 -0.93
N PHE A 27 -11.60 11.36 -0.73
CA PHE A 27 -10.59 11.66 0.28
C PHE A 27 -9.60 12.76 -0.16
N ILE A 28 -9.38 12.93 -1.47
CA ILE A 28 -8.39 13.88 -2.02
C ILE A 28 -8.60 15.33 -1.58
N PRO A 29 -9.81 15.90 -1.54
CA PRO A 29 -10.03 17.27 -1.08
C PRO A 29 -9.50 17.50 0.34
N TYR A 30 -9.71 16.52 1.24
CA TYR A 30 -9.23 16.61 2.63
C TYR A 30 -7.71 16.67 2.74
N LEU A 31 -6.98 16.00 1.82
CA LEU A 31 -5.53 16.08 1.75
C LEU A 31 -5.04 17.47 1.32
N LYS A 32 -5.77 18.13 0.42
CA LYS A 32 -5.39 19.43 -0.16
C LYS A 32 -5.70 20.58 0.78
N ASP A 33 -6.78 20.51 1.53
CA ASP A 33 -7.22 21.59 2.40
C ASP A 33 -6.39 21.72 3.68
N GLY A 34 -5.40 20.84 3.87
CA GLY A 34 -4.47 20.94 5.00
C GLY A 34 -5.18 20.95 6.36
N MET A 35 -6.24 20.20 6.52
CA MET A 35 -7.02 20.12 7.77
C MET A 35 -6.13 19.65 8.92
N LYS A 36 -5.49 20.62 9.59
CA LYS A 36 -4.48 20.43 10.62
C LYS A 36 -5.00 19.78 11.91
N ASN A 37 -6.31 19.59 12.04
CA ASN A 37 -6.93 19.22 13.32
C ASN A 37 -7.66 17.88 13.34
N GLN A 38 -7.63 17.09 12.27
CA GLN A 38 -8.24 15.76 12.26
C GLN A 38 -7.31 14.79 11.54
N ASN A 39 -7.05 13.65 12.17
CA ASN A 39 -6.27 12.56 11.59
C ASN A 39 -7.11 11.83 10.52
N TYR A 40 -6.98 12.25 9.28
CA TYR A 40 -7.58 11.56 8.15
C TYR A 40 -6.54 10.65 7.50
N SER A 41 -6.70 9.35 7.67
CA SER A 41 -5.87 8.35 7.01
C SER A 41 -6.71 7.45 6.11
N PHE A 42 -6.21 7.20 4.91
CA PHE A 42 -6.75 6.20 4.00
C PHE A 42 -5.71 5.09 3.86
N ASN A 43 -5.90 3.98 4.55
CA ASN A 43 -4.97 2.85 4.57
C ASN A 43 -5.58 1.67 3.80
N ALA A 44 -4.93 1.24 2.72
CA ALA A 44 -5.34 0.09 1.93
C ALA A 44 -4.23 -0.98 1.89
N LEU A 45 -4.63 -2.24 2.01
CA LEU A 45 -3.78 -3.41 1.87
C LEU A 45 -4.21 -4.19 0.63
N PHE A 46 -3.31 -4.37 -0.33
CA PHE A 46 -3.47 -5.23 -1.48
C PHE A 46 -2.69 -6.52 -1.26
N TYR A 47 -3.37 -7.65 -1.28
CA TYR A 47 -2.74 -8.92 -1.02
C TYR A 47 -3.12 -9.96 -2.07
N GLY A 48 -2.27 -10.98 -2.24
CA GLY A 48 -2.48 -12.04 -3.22
C GLY A 48 -1.20 -12.44 -3.94
N PRO A 49 -1.23 -13.45 -4.81
CA PRO A 49 -0.06 -13.98 -5.49
C PRO A 49 0.72 -12.93 -6.27
N SER A 50 2.01 -13.16 -6.49
CA SER A 50 2.82 -12.31 -7.35
C SER A 50 2.28 -12.31 -8.78
N GLY A 51 2.47 -11.22 -9.52
CA GLY A 51 2.03 -11.10 -10.92
C GLY A 51 0.53 -10.85 -11.13
N THR A 52 -0.24 -10.57 -10.08
CA THR A 52 -1.69 -10.30 -10.17
C THR A 52 -2.04 -8.82 -10.44
N GLY A 53 -1.04 -7.95 -10.64
CA GLY A 53 -1.25 -6.55 -11.02
C GLY A 53 -1.34 -5.56 -9.85
N LYS A 54 -1.01 -5.96 -8.60
CA LYS A 54 -1.10 -5.10 -7.41
C LYS A 54 -0.35 -3.76 -7.58
N SER A 55 0.93 -3.81 -7.90
CA SER A 55 1.77 -2.60 -8.02
C SER A 55 1.35 -1.73 -9.21
N GLU A 56 0.92 -2.34 -10.31
CA GLU A 56 0.39 -1.60 -11.47
C GLU A 56 -0.93 -0.91 -11.15
N PHE A 57 -1.80 -1.53 -10.34
CA PHE A 57 -3.04 -0.90 -9.88
C PHE A 57 -2.77 0.34 -9.02
N VAL A 58 -1.73 0.31 -8.18
CA VAL A 58 -1.32 1.50 -7.40
C VAL A 58 -0.86 2.64 -8.33
N LYS A 59 -0.07 2.35 -9.36
CA LYS A 59 0.34 3.34 -10.36
C LYS A 59 -0.86 3.92 -11.11
N TYR A 60 -1.81 3.06 -11.47
CA TYR A 60 -3.07 3.49 -12.08
C TYR A 60 -3.85 4.44 -11.16
N ILE A 61 -4.00 4.11 -9.85
CA ILE A 61 -4.64 4.98 -8.87
C ILE A 61 -3.93 6.35 -8.82
N ALA A 62 -2.60 6.37 -8.76
CA ALA A 62 -1.83 7.62 -8.74
C ALA A 62 -2.11 8.48 -9.99
N THR A 63 -2.22 7.85 -11.15
CA THR A 63 -2.51 8.52 -12.42
C THR A 63 -3.91 9.13 -12.43
N ILE A 64 -4.96 8.37 -12.09
CA ILE A 64 -6.34 8.87 -12.12
C ILE A 64 -6.64 9.92 -11.03
N THR A 65 -5.93 9.85 -9.92
CA THR A 65 -6.04 10.82 -8.82
C THR A 65 -5.16 12.06 -9.02
N SER A 66 -4.24 11.99 -9.99
CA SER A 66 -3.21 13.02 -10.22
C SER A 66 -2.39 13.33 -8.97
N LEU A 67 -2.20 12.34 -8.10
CA LEU A 67 -1.36 12.44 -6.92
C LEU A 67 0.05 11.90 -7.20
N PRO A 68 1.10 12.57 -6.68
CA PRO A 68 2.44 12.01 -6.66
C PRO A 68 2.47 10.65 -5.97
N LEU A 69 3.24 9.72 -6.52
CA LEU A 69 3.44 8.38 -5.98
C LEU A 69 4.85 8.28 -5.39
N ILE A 70 4.94 8.04 -4.09
CA ILE A 70 6.18 7.78 -3.37
C ILE A 70 6.25 6.28 -3.17
N ILE A 71 7.19 5.63 -3.85
CA ILE A 71 7.36 4.18 -3.82
C ILE A 71 8.51 3.85 -2.88
N LYS A 72 8.26 2.98 -1.92
CA LYS A 72 9.29 2.39 -1.05
C LYS A 72 9.10 0.87 -1.06
N ARG A 73 10.20 0.15 -1.18
CA ARG A 73 10.24 -1.29 -0.98
C ARG A 73 10.73 -1.59 0.42
N TYR A 74 10.48 -2.79 0.92
CA TYR A 74 11.06 -3.21 2.18
C TYR A 74 12.57 -3.02 2.21
N SER A 75 13.28 -3.37 1.12
CA SER A 75 14.72 -3.20 0.98
C SER A 75 15.20 -1.76 1.12
N ASP A 76 14.38 -0.77 0.78
CA ASP A 76 14.71 0.65 0.89
C ASP A 76 14.59 1.15 2.34
N LEU A 77 13.82 0.43 3.15
CA LEU A 77 13.53 0.77 4.54
C LEU A 77 14.41 0.00 5.52
N GLU A 78 14.95 -1.15 5.09
CA GLU A 78 15.81 -1.98 5.92
C GLU A 78 17.24 -1.40 6.04
N SER A 79 17.86 -1.66 7.16
CA SER A 79 19.30 -1.39 7.38
C SER A 79 19.87 -2.36 8.38
N PRO A 80 21.13 -2.80 8.21
CA PRO A 80 21.84 -3.59 9.21
C PRO A 80 22.24 -2.78 10.45
N LEU A 81 22.17 -1.45 10.39
CA LEU A 81 22.52 -0.58 11.51
C LEU A 81 21.34 -0.41 12.45
N VAL A 82 21.60 -0.49 13.75
CA VAL A 82 20.57 -0.36 14.80
C VAL A 82 19.91 1.03 14.75
N GLY A 83 18.60 1.07 14.71
CA GLY A 83 17.81 2.31 14.70
C GLY A 83 17.71 3.00 13.34
N GLU A 84 18.44 2.56 12.33
CA GLU A 84 18.40 3.20 11.01
C GLU A 84 17.17 2.78 10.21
N ALA A 85 16.72 1.53 10.33
CA ALA A 85 15.49 1.07 9.70
C ALA A 85 14.27 1.82 10.23
N GLU A 86 14.17 2.03 11.53
CA GLU A 86 13.11 2.83 12.15
C GLU A 86 13.13 4.29 11.65
N LYS A 87 14.33 4.85 11.49
CA LYS A 87 14.51 6.19 10.92
C LYS A 87 14.07 6.25 9.45
N ASN A 88 14.41 5.24 8.66
CA ASN A 88 14.02 5.17 7.24
C ASN A 88 12.49 5.05 7.10
N ILE A 89 11.85 4.24 7.94
CA ILE A 89 10.39 4.15 8.01
C ILE A 89 9.80 5.53 8.30
N LYS A 90 10.23 6.19 9.39
CA LYS A 90 9.76 7.51 9.78
C LYS A 90 9.95 8.54 8.65
N ASN A 91 11.13 8.61 8.05
CA ASN A 91 11.43 9.54 6.97
C ASN A 91 10.51 9.35 5.76
N SER A 92 10.13 8.11 5.44
CA SER A 92 9.24 7.80 4.33
C SER A 92 7.82 8.34 4.55
N PHE A 93 7.31 8.21 5.76
CA PHE A 93 6.02 8.80 6.14
C PHE A 93 6.07 10.32 6.18
N GLU A 94 7.13 10.91 6.72
CA GLU A 94 7.34 12.36 6.71
C GLU A 94 7.45 12.91 5.30
N GLU A 95 8.14 12.22 4.40
CA GLU A 95 8.21 12.57 2.98
C GLU A 95 6.81 12.65 2.35
N ALA A 96 5.97 11.64 2.63
CA ALA A 96 4.61 11.57 2.12
C ALA A 96 3.67 12.64 2.70
N GLN A 97 3.95 13.14 3.90
CA GLN A 97 3.16 14.18 4.54
C GLN A 97 3.51 15.61 4.11
N ARG A 98 4.67 15.82 3.47
CA ARG A 98 5.10 17.16 3.02
C ARG A 98 4.19 17.76 1.96
N LYS A 99 3.55 16.92 1.16
CA LYS A 99 2.58 17.31 0.12
C LYS A 99 1.58 16.18 -0.10
N PRO A 100 0.35 16.48 -0.53
CA PRO A 100 -0.61 15.45 -0.89
C PRO A 100 -0.01 14.43 -1.85
N SER A 101 0.10 13.17 -1.43
CA SER A 101 0.73 12.08 -2.19
C SER A 101 0.18 10.73 -1.75
N ILE A 102 0.47 9.70 -2.52
CA ILE A 102 0.25 8.31 -2.16
C ILE A 102 1.59 7.73 -1.71
N LEU A 103 1.66 7.26 -0.47
CA LEU A 103 2.77 6.43 0.01
C LEU A 103 2.47 4.98 -0.34
N PHE A 104 3.29 4.40 -1.18
CA PHE A 104 3.19 3.00 -1.60
C PHE A 104 4.36 2.20 -1.02
N ILE A 105 4.02 1.21 -0.20
CA ILE A 105 5.00 0.25 0.36
C ILE A 105 4.82 -1.09 -0.34
N ASP A 106 5.78 -1.44 -1.17
CA ASP A 106 5.79 -2.75 -1.83
C ASP A 106 6.56 -3.78 -1.00
N GLU A 107 6.20 -5.05 -1.12
CA GLU A 107 6.81 -6.16 -0.38
C GLU A 107 6.73 -5.95 1.15
N ALA A 108 5.59 -5.48 1.63
CA ALA A 108 5.39 -5.16 3.05
C ALA A 108 5.31 -6.40 3.98
N ASP A 109 5.54 -7.60 3.43
CA ASP A 109 5.42 -8.89 4.13
C ASP A 109 6.23 -8.92 5.43
N SER A 110 7.45 -8.42 5.39
CA SER A 110 8.38 -8.47 6.51
C SER A 110 8.00 -7.55 7.68
N PHE A 111 7.23 -6.48 7.41
CA PHE A 111 6.67 -5.64 8.48
C PHE A 111 5.44 -6.24 9.14
N PHE A 112 4.82 -7.22 8.51
CA PHE A 112 3.49 -7.71 8.90
C PHE A 112 3.53 -9.13 9.46
N THR A 113 4.69 -9.75 9.55
CA THR A 113 4.87 -11.08 10.11
C THR A 113 4.42 -11.12 11.58
N LYS A 114 3.79 -12.22 11.98
CA LYS A 114 3.34 -12.41 13.37
C LYS A 114 4.51 -12.26 14.34
N ARG A 115 4.29 -11.47 15.39
CA ARG A 115 5.28 -11.25 16.46
C ARG A 115 5.70 -12.54 17.17
N GLU A 116 4.82 -13.56 17.19
CA GLU A 116 5.10 -14.88 17.75
C GLU A 116 6.17 -15.65 16.96
N THR A 117 6.36 -15.31 15.69
CA THR A 117 7.38 -15.90 14.81
C THR A 117 8.60 -15.01 14.63
N ALA A 118 8.57 -13.80 15.18
CA ALA A 118 9.71 -12.89 15.17
C ALA A 118 10.84 -13.46 16.03
N LEU A 119 11.91 -13.89 15.39
CA LEU A 119 13.06 -14.51 16.05
C LEU A 119 13.98 -13.49 16.75
N ARG A 120 13.77 -12.18 16.49
CA ARG A 120 14.70 -11.12 16.90
C ARG A 120 13.99 -9.85 17.35
N SER A 121 14.48 -9.23 18.40
CA SER A 121 13.90 -8.02 19.02
C SER A 121 13.76 -6.83 18.06
N TRP A 122 14.67 -6.66 17.11
CA TRP A 122 14.62 -5.55 16.15
C TRP A 122 13.51 -5.69 15.11
N GLU A 123 13.04 -6.92 14.78
CA GLU A 123 11.88 -7.11 13.91
C GLU A 123 10.62 -6.56 14.56
N ILE A 124 10.48 -6.77 15.87
CA ILE A 124 9.38 -6.22 16.67
C ILE A 124 9.45 -4.70 16.71
N SER A 125 10.66 -4.13 16.87
CA SER A 125 10.86 -2.68 16.92
C SER A 125 10.44 -2.01 15.60
N ARG A 126 10.87 -2.54 14.47
CA ARG A 126 10.50 -2.05 13.12
C ARG A 126 8.99 -2.12 12.87
N THR A 127 8.37 -3.24 13.21
CA THR A 127 6.92 -3.41 13.09
C THR A 127 6.18 -2.38 13.95
N ASN A 128 6.61 -2.15 15.19
CA ASN A 128 6.01 -1.17 16.07
C ASN A 128 6.17 0.25 15.53
N GLU A 129 7.35 0.61 15.01
CA GLU A 129 7.57 1.92 14.39
C GLU A 129 6.66 2.10 13.17
N PHE A 130 6.60 1.10 12.30
CA PHE A 130 5.70 1.15 11.13
C PHE A 130 4.25 1.38 11.54
N LEU A 131 3.74 0.66 12.55
CA LEU A 131 2.39 0.81 13.05
C LEU A 131 2.15 2.18 13.68
N THR A 132 3.14 2.71 14.40
CA THR A 132 3.07 4.06 14.98
C THR A 132 2.98 5.12 13.89
N GLN A 133 3.79 4.99 12.85
CA GLN A 133 3.74 5.91 11.72
C GLN A 133 2.41 5.80 10.95
N MET A 134 1.87 4.59 10.76
CA MET A 134 0.54 4.41 10.15
C MET A 134 -0.57 5.12 10.92
N GLU A 135 -0.55 5.07 12.26
CA GLU A 135 -1.56 5.70 13.11
C GLU A 135 -1.50 7.23 13.05
N ASN A 136 -0.30 7.77 12.88
CA ASN A 136 -0.05 9.22 12.83
C ASN A 136 -0.06 9.78 11.41
N HIS A 137 -0.17 8.93 10.39
CA HIS A 137 -0.12 9.34 8.99
C HIS A 137 -1.42 9.99 8.55
N ASN A 138 -1.33 11.27 8.15
CA ASN A 138 -2.42 11.99 7.51
C ASN A 138 -2.23 11.94 6.00
N GLY A 139 -2.78 10.89 5.35
CA GLY A 139 -2.55 10.70 3.93
C GLY A 139 -3.11 9.39 3.40
N ILE A 140 -2.70 9.05 2.20
CA ILE A 140 -3.03 7.79 1.56
C ILE A 140 -1.82 6.85 1.65
N LEU A 141 -2.01 5.73 2.35
CA LEU A 141 -1.05 4.64 2.42
C LEU A 141 -1.61 3.42 1.70
N ILE A 142 -0.85 2.87 0.78
CA ILE A 142 -1.17 1.60 0.12
C ILE A 142 0.00 0.65 0.34
N CYS A 143 -0.26 -0.52 0.91
CA CYS A 143 0.72 -1.58 1.10
C CYS A 143 0.39 -2.77 0.22
N CYS A 144 1.41 -3.41 -0.37
CA CYS A 144 1.26 -4.67 -1.09
C CYS A 144 1.98 -5.81 -0.35
N THR A 145 1.35 -6.98 -0.33
CA THR A 145 1.91 -8.21 0.24
C THR A 145 1.54 -9.43 -0.60
N ASN A 146 2.43 -10.39 -0.65
CA ASN A 146 2.17 -11.69 -1.27
C ASN A 146 1.71 -12.75 -0.25
N LEU A 147 1.85 -12.49 1.05
CA LEU A 147 1.65 -13.43 2.15
C LEU A 147 0.48 -13.02 3.07
N LEU A 148 -0.75 -13.49 2.76
CA LEU A 148 -1.89 -13.25 3.66
C LEU A 148 -1.90 -14.10 4.95
N PRO A 149 -1.56 -15.42 4.93
CA PRO A 149 -1.84 -16.30 6.07
C PRO A 149 -1.10 -15.96 7.37
N ASN A 150 -0.02 -15.18 7.27
CA ASN A 150 0.90 -14.90 8.38
C ASN A 150 0.84 -13.48 8.91
N LEU A 151 -0.13 -12.67 8.47
CA LEU A 151 -0.21 -11.27 8.89
C LEU A 151 -0.69 -11.15 10.34
N ASP A 152 -0.04 -10.25 11.09
CA ASP A 152 -0.45 -9.90 12.45
C ASP A 152 -1.85 -9.25 12.43
N LYS A 153 -2.73 -9.72 13.30
CA LYS A 153 -4.10 -9.17 13.45
C LYS A 153 -4.11 -7.68 13.83
N ALA A 154 -3.10 -7.22 14.57
CA ALA A 154 -2.97 -5.82 14.94
C ALA A 154 -2.68 -4.94 13.72
N VAL A 155 -1.85 -5.42 12.79
CA VAL A 155 -1.58 -4.77 11.50
C VAL A 155 -2.86 -4.71 10.66
N MET A 156 -3.56 -5.84 10.53
CA MET A 156 -4.76 -5.94 9.70
C MET A 156 -5.89 -4.99 10.12
N ARG A 157 -6.01 -4.68 11.40
CA ARG A 157 -7.04 -3.77 11.93
C ARG A 157 -6.82 -2.31 11.50
N ARG A 158 -5.62 -1.93 11.11
CA ARG A 158 -5.26 -0.57 10.72
C ARG A 158 -5.51 -0.25 9.25
N PHE A 159 -5.82 -1.28 8.45
CA PHE A 159 -6.23 -1.10 7.07
C PHE A 159 -7.75 -1.02 6.95
N SER A 160 -8.25 0.10 6.46
CA SER A 160 -9.68 0.32 6.17
C SER A 160 -10.13 -0.53 4.98
N TRP A 161 -9.25 -0.68 3.99
CA TRP A 161 -9.46 -1.48 2.80
C TRP A 161 -8.48 -2.65 2.74
N LYS A 162 -9.01 -3.84 2.49
CA LYS A 162 -8.24 -5.07 2.30
C LYS A 162 -8.76 -5.72 1.04
N ILE A 163 -7.94 -5.70 -0.01
CA ILE A 163 -8.36 -6.12 -1.35
C ILE A 163 -7.52 -7.32 -1.77
N GLU A 164 -8.19 -8.43 -2.03
CA GLU A 164 -7.57 -9.64 -2.55
C GLU A 164 -7.41 -9.54 -4.07
N PHE A 165 -6.18 -9.72 -4.52
CA PHE A 165 -5.84 -9.88 -5.92
C PHE A 165 -5.73 -11.36 -6.23
N LYS A 166 -6.73 -11.91 -6.90
CA LYS A 166 -6.76 -13.30 -7.34
C LYS A 166 -6.00 -13.48 -8.64
N PRO A 167 -5.56 -14.70 -8.96
CA PRO A 167 -4.98 -14.99 -10.27
C PRO A 167 -5.89 -14.53 -11.40
N LEU A 168 -5.29 -14.02 -12.47
CA LEU A 168 -6.02 -13.58 -13.65
C LEU A 168 -6.79 -14.76 -14.26
N THR A 169 -8.02 -14.49 -14.68
CA THR A 169 -8.84 -15.47 -15.43
C THR A 169 -8.20 -15.75 -16.80
N SER A 170 -8.58 -16.87 -17.41
CA SER A 170 -8.10 -17.20 -18.77
C SER A 170 -8.47 -16.13 -19.79
N GLU A 171 -9.65 -15.54 -19.67
CA GLU A 171 -10.13 -14.44 -20.52
C GLU A 171 -9.28 -13.16 -20.32
N ALA A 172 -8.99 -12.81 -19.06
CA ALA A 172 -8.14 -11.67 -18.73
C ALA A 172 -6.70 -11.84 -19.26
N LYS A 173 -6.16 -13.07 -19.23
CA LYS A 173 -4.85 -13.36 -19.82
C LYS A 173 -4.87 -13.16 -21.34
N ILE A 174 -5.89 -13.66 -22.03
CA ILE A 174 -6.05 -13.47 -23.47
C ILE A 174 -6.15 -11.97 -23.80
N LEU A 175 -6.95 -11.21 -23.05
CA LEU A 175 -7.10 -9.77 -23.23
C LEU A 175 -5.74 -9.04 -23.14
N LEU A 176 -4.93 -9.39 -22.17
CA LEU A 176 -3.58 -8.82 -22.00
C LEU A 176 -2.66 -9.22 -23.16
N TYR A 177 -2.65 -10.50 -23.57
CA TYR A 177 -1.82 -10.96 -24.69
C TYR A 177 -2.20 -10.35 -26.05
N THR A 178 -3.45 -9.96 -26.25
CA THR A 178 -3.88 -9.31 -27.50
C THR A 178 -3.56 -7.82 -27.55
N LYS A 179 -3.22 -7.21 -26.42
CA LYS A 179 -2.80 -5.80 -26.32
C LYS A 179 -1.28 -5.60 -26.45
N TYR A 180 -0.50 -6.67 -26.34
CA TYR A 180 0.95 -6.70 -26.53
C TYR A 180 1.33 -7.36 -27.87
#